data_5d37abb2983e170ecbba8fa1517b28b5
#
_entry.id   5d37abb2983e170ecbba8fa1517b28b5
#
_cell.length_a   1.000
_cell.length_b   1.000
_cell.length_c   1.000
_cell.angle_alpha   90.00
_cell.angle_beta   90.00
_cell.angle_gamma   90.00
#
_symmetry.space_group_name_H-M   'P 1'
#
loop_
_entity.id
_entity.type
_entity.pdbx_description
1 polymer ?
#
loop_
_entity_poly.entity_id
_entity_poly.type
_entity_poly.pdbx_seq_one_letter_code
_entity_poly.pdbx_strand_id
1 'polypeptide(L)'
;MKIDWINIRTLVFTGAALSFLLIFVPFTSADPDPFDNNPVIATVDGKPILMDDIENPRIHELRVQLHQLQLQALRDKIIQEFAEAHPSRTRGKLRPVTQADVVAFYDNTPSVREMGSLKKMQGQIRSYLERVVESADADKKYQAALASGWAKVLLALPNDFKVVAPVGAAALWFTDDASNSRKVFVLEFSDFQCPFCKRVQSTLEKLRKRYGRDVQFGYRHFPLPFHKEAQTLAEATECAREQGRFWQLQKLFYKDPSPTIKSKVLDYAKKAGIVNMQAFKKCWEGEKHRGKVLADYDEGSRLGIQATPGFIIGNYDKKKSTITGEIFSGALPEEQFGRLIAKYLTQAQTASAQ
;
A
#
# COMPACT_ATOMS: atom_id res chain seq x y z
N MET A 1 -39.91 20.65 21.76
CA MET A 1 -39.66 22.09 21.93
C MET A 1 -39.39 22.64 20.56
N LYS A 2 -40.37 23.35 19.99
CA LYS A 2 -40.34 23.92 18.63
C LYS A 2 -39.55 25.23 18.71
N ILE A 3 -38.61 25.42 17.82
CA ILE A 3 -37.90 26.70 17.67
C ILE A 3 -38.52 27.39 16.45
N ASP A 4 -39.17 28.50 16.72
CA ASP A 4 -39.87 29.34 15.73
C ASP A 4 -38.87 30.21 14.95
N TRP A 5 -39.11 30.30 13.64
CA TRP A 5 -38.41 31.19 12.73
C TRP A 5 -38.89 32.65 12.92
N ILE A 6 -37.99 33.53 13.31
CA ILE A 6 -38.27 34.96 13.41
C ILE A 6 -38.17 35.61 12.02
N ASN A 7 -39.33 36.07 11.58
CA ASN A 7 -39.50 36.95 10.43
C ASN A 7 -38.98 38.35 10.74
N ILE A 8 -38.02 38.83 10.02
CA ILE A 8 -37.68 40.27 10.03
C ILE A 8 -38.15 40.85 8.69
N ARG A 9 -39.33 41.48 8.75
CA ARG A 9 -39.80 42.42 7.75
C ARG A 9 -39.73 43.82 8.34
N THR A 10 -39.24 44.73 7.51
CA THR A 10 -39.52 46.16 7.48
C THR A 10 -38.62 47.07 8.32
N LEU A 11 -37.67 47.69 7.64
CA LEU A 11 -37.26 49.05 7.92
C LEU A 11 -37.25 49.83 6.61
N VAL A 12 -38.21 50.70 6.47
CA VAL A 12 -38.32 51.70 5.41
C VAL A 12 -37.36 52.84 5.72
N PHE A 13 -36.45 53.16 4.81
CA PHE A 13 -35.78 54.45 4.79
C PHE A 13 -35.99 55.09 3.43
N THR A 14 -36.62 56.22 3.45
CA THR A 14 -36.82 57.19 2.37
C THR A 14 -35.54 57.99 2.15
N GLY A 15 -35.14 58.13 0.89
CA GLY A 15 -34.38 59.29 0.47
C GLY A 15 -33.15 59.04 -0.38
N ALA A 16 -33.23 59.58 -1.61
CA ALA A 16 -32.20 59.92 -2.56
C ALA A 16 -31.78 58.84 -3.58
N ALA A 17 -32.24 59.11 -4.79
CA ALA A 17 -31.91 58.40 -6.01
C ALA A 17 -30.41 58.51 -6.35
N LEU A 18 -29.72 57.40 -6.34
CA LEU A 18 -28.51 57.15 -7.13
C LEU A 18 -28.76 55.88 -7.92
N SER A 19 -28.91 56.05 -9.24
CA SER A 19 -29.08 54.93 -10.17
C SER A 19 -27.76 54.14 -10.23
N PHE A 20 -27.64 53.15 -9.36
CA PHE A 20 -26.67 52.08 -9.54
C PHE A 20 -27.27 51.05 -10.48
N LEU A 21 -26.74 50.99 -11.69
CA LEU A 21 -26.98 49.91 -12.64
C LEU A 21 -26.43 48.62 -12.02
N LEU A 22 -27.27 47.88 -11.29
CA LEU A 22 -26.99 46.54 -10.84
C LEU A 22 -26.96 45.64 -12.09
N ILE A 23 -25.75 45.43 -12.62
CA ILE A 23 -25.51 44.33 -13.56
C ILE A 23 -25.79 43.07 -12.77
N PHE A 24 -26.98 42.54 -12.92
CA PHE A 24 -27.29 41.19 -12.49
C PHE A 24 -26.48 40.23 -13.39
N VAL A 25 -25.28 39.86 -12.96
CA VAL A 25 -24.62 38.69 -13.48
C VAL A 25 -25.40 37.52 -12.88
N PRO A 26 -26.10 36.72 -13.69
CA PRO A 26 -26.71 35.50 -13.17
C PRO A 26 -25.56 34.63 -12.66
N PHE A 27 -25.44 34.48 -11.36
CA PHE A 27 -24.66 33.46 -10.75
C PHE A 27 -25.40 32.15 -11.07
N THR A 28 -25.06 31.53 -12.20
CA THR A 28 -25.38 30.12 -12.40
C THR A 28 -24.50 29.36 -11.43
N SER A 29 -25.03 29.13 -10.22
CA SER A 29 -24.52 28.08 -9.38
C SER A 29 -24.80 26.77 -10.12
N ALA A 30 -23.87 26.35 -10.97
CA ALA A 30 -23.80 24.95 -11.30
C ALA A 30 -23.58 24.27 -9.93
N ASP A 31 -24.51 23.42 -9.52
CA ASP A 31 -24.30 22.55 -8.38
C ASP A 31 -22.93 21.87 -8.61
N PRO A 32 -22.06 21.85 -7.59
CA PRO A 32 -20.77 21.22 -7.75
C PRO A 32 -21.03 19.79 -8.20
N ASP A 33 -20.44 19.43 -9.34
CA ASP A 33 -20.50 18.07 -9.85
C ASP A 33 -20.03 17.15 -8.73
N PRO A 34 -20.87 16.26 -8.20
CA PRO A 34 -20.48 15.33 -7.12
C PRO A 34 -19.31 14.43 -7.54
N PHE A 35 -18.89 14.47 -8.81
CA PHE A 35 -17.75 13.77 -9.36
C PHE A 35 -16.57 14.70 -9.70
N ASP A 36 -16.70 16.02 -9.41
CA ASP A 36 -15.56 16.94 -9.55
C ASP A 36 -14.53 16.64 -8.46
N ASN A 37 -13.43 16.05 -8.87
CA ASN A 37 -12.36 15.59 -7.99
C ASN A 37 -11.44 16.74 -7.51
N ASN A 38 -11.58 17.94 -8.10
CA ASN A 38 -10.74 19.08 -7.79
C ASN A 38 -11.57 20.37 -7.82
N PRO A 39 -12.51 20.54 -6.86
CA PRO A 39 -13.44 21.66 -6.84
C PRO A 39 -12.73 22.98 -6.61
N VAL A 40 -13.28 24.05 -7.17
CA VAL A 40 -12.89 25.43 -6.83
C VAL A 40 -13.30 25.70 -5.39
N ILE A 41 -12.32 25.99 -4.52
CA ILE A 41 -12.54 26.26 -3.08
C ILE A 41 -12.48 27.73 -2.72
N ALA A 42 -11.88 28.55 -3.58
CA ALA A 42 -11.82 30.00 -3.43
C ALA A 42 -11.52 30.68 -4.78
N THR A 43 -11.61 32.02 -4.81
CA THR A 43 -11.13 32.83 -5.92
C THR A 43 -10.31 33.99 -5.39
N VAL A 44 -9.21 34.32 -6.06
CA VAL A 44 -8.39 35.52 -5.78
C VAL A 44 -8.24 36.30 -7.08
N ASP A 45 -8.69 37.55 -7.09
CA ASP A 45 -8.75 38.38 -8.29
C ASP A 45 -9.41 37.70 -9.49
N GLY A 46 -10.49 36.95 -9.24
CA GLY A 46 -11.23 36.17 -10.25
C GLY A 46 -10.54 34.90 -10.71
N LYS A 47 -9.34 34.57 -10.22
CA LYS A 47 -8.65 33.32 -10.51
C LYS A 47 -9.09 32.26 -9.50
N PRO A 48 -9.51 31.08 -9.96
CA PRO A 48 -9.90 29.99 -9.07
C PRO A 48 -8.70 29.44 -8.31
N ILE A 49 -8.92 29.12 -7.04
CA ILE A 49 -8.06 28.24 -6.23
C ILE A 49 -8.76 26.91 -6.13
N LEU A 50 -8.09 25.87 -6.57
CA LEU A 50 -8.59 24.51 -6.56
C LEU A 50 -8.21 23.79 -5.25
N MET A 51 -8.89 22.71 -4.93
CA MET A 51 -8.55 21.89 -3.75
C MET A 51 -7.10 21.39 -3.81
N ASP A 52 -6.61 21.02 -4.99
CA ASP A 52 -5.24 20.55 -5.20
C ASP A 52 -4.19 21.64 -4.97
N ASP A 53 -4.52 22.92 -5.14
CA ASP A 53 -3.59 24.03 -4.94
C ASP A 53 -3.18 24.19 -3.47
N ILE A 54 -4.00 23.71 -2.54
CA ILE A 54 -3.71 23.72 -1.09
C ILE A 54 -3.17 22.40 -0.58
N GLU A 55 -3.10 21.38 -1.45
CA GLU A 55 -2.59 20.09 -1.06
C GLU A 55 -1.10 20.18 -0.69
N ASN A 56 -0.75 19.58 0.41
CA ASN A 56 0.62 19.47 0.87
C ASN A 56 0.87 18.09 1.49
N PRO A 57 2.13 17.66 1.65
CA PRO A 57 2.44 16.33 2.16
C PRO A 57 1.77 15.99 3.49
N ARG A 58 1.57 16.97 4.36
CA ARG A 58 0.94 16.75 5.66
C ARG A 58 -0.57 16.55 5.56
N ILE A 59 -1.24 17.31 4.70
CA ILE A 59 -2.68 17.14 4.43
C ILE A 59 -2.91 15.78 3.80
N HIS A 60 -2.10 15.41 2.81
CA HIS A 60 -2.16 14.09 2.16
C HIS A 60 -1.99 12.96 3.18
N GLU A 61 -0.97 13.02 4.02
CA GLU A 61 -0.72 12.03 5.08
C GLU A 61 -1.94 11.88 6.01
N LEU A 62 -2.51 12.99 6.47
CA LEU A 62 -3.68 12.98 7.37
C LEU A 62 -4.91 12.39 6.69
N ARG A 63 -5.15 12.66 5.42
CA ARG A 63 -6.24 12.05 4.64
C ARG A 63 -6.06 10.55 4.49
N VAL A 64 -4.83 10.09 4.19
CA VAL A 64 -4.51 8.66 4.12
C VAL A 64 -4.76 8.00 5.48
N GLN A 65 -4.31 8.60 6.57
CA GLN A 65 -4.53 8.09 7.92
C GLN A 65 -6.03 8.03 8.27
N LEU A 66 -6.78 9.08 7.96
CA LEU A 66 -8.23 9.12 8.17
C LEU A 66 -8.94 8.00 7.40
N HIS A 67 -8.61 7.84 6.13
CA HIS A 67 -9.20 6.77 5.30
C HIS A 67 -8.87 5.37 5.84
N GLN A 68 -7.64 5.13 6.29
CA GLN A 68 -7.26 3.86 6.92
C GLN A 68 -8.06 3.59 8.20
N LEU A 69 -8.23 4.61 9.04
CA LEU A 69 -9.06 4.50 10.25
C LEU A 69 -10.52 4.21 9.90
N GLN A 70 -11.07 4.85 8.86
CA GLN A 70 -12.42 4.59 8.37
C GLN A 70 -12.58 3.15 7.88
N LEU A 71 -11.61 2.64 7.10
CA LEU A 71 -11.61 1.25 6.63
C LEU A 71 -11.53 0.27 7.79
N GLN A 72 -10.70 0.55 8.80
CA GLN A 72 -10.60 -0.28 9.99
C GLN A 72 -11.90 -0.27 10.78
N ALA A 73 -12.46 0.89 11.05
CA ALA A 73 -13.74 1.03 11.76
C ALA A 73 -14.88 0.32 11.00
N LEU A 74 -14.94 0.46 9.67
CA LEU A 74 -15.89 -0.24 8.83
C LEU A 74 -15.70 -1.76 8.89
N ARG A 75 -14.45 -2.24 8.84
CA ARG A 75 -14.13 -3.65 8.99
C ARG A 75 -14.62 -4.20 10.32
N ASP A 76 -14.31 -3.50 11.41
CA ASP A 76 -14.71 -3.92 12.76
C ASP A 76 -16.25 -3.94 12.90
N LYS A 77 -16.95 -2.95 12.33
CA LYS A 77 -18.41 -2.92 12.29
C LYS A 77 -18.99 -4.08 11.48
N ILE A 78 -18.43 -4.40 10.32
CA ILE A 78 -18.85 -5.56 9.51
C ILE A 78 -18.67 -6.85 10.29
N ILE A 79 -17.53 -7.03 11.00
CA ILE A 79 -17.26 -8.22 11.81
C ILE A 79 -18.29 -8.35 12.93
N GLN A 80 -18.59 -7.26 13.63
CA GLN A 80 -19.58 -7.23 14.70
C GLN A 80 -20.96 -7.64 14.18
N GLU A 81 -21.47 -6.95 13.18
CA GLU A 81 -22.79 -7.19 12.59
C GLU A 81 -22.91 -8.62 12.01
N PHE A 82 -21.86 -9.09 11.35
CA PHE A 82 -21.84 -10.46 10.83
C PHE A 82 -21.89 -11.50 11.95
N ALA A 83 -21.18 -11.27 13.05
CA ALA A 83 -21.19 -12.16 14.20
C ALA A 83 -22.55 -12.21 14.90
N GLU A 84 -23.22 -11.07 15.00
CA GLU A 84 -24.56 -10.96 15.56
C GLU A 84 -25.63 -11.65 14.68
N ALA A 85 -25.53 -11.44 13.35
CA ALA A 85 -26.47 -12.03 12.39
C ALA A 85 -26.25 -13.55 12.16
N HIS A 86 -25.04 -14.04 12.39
CA HIS A 86 -24.65 -15.44 12.11
C HIS A 86 -23.99 -16.13 13.31
N PRO A 87 -24.67 -16.19 14.47
CA PRO A 87 -24.05 -16.71 15.69
C PRO A 87 -23.60 -18.18 15.56
N SER A 88 -24.26 -18.98 14.74
CA SER A 88 -23.86 -20.37 14.48
C SER A 88 -22.54 -20.51 13.71
N ARG A 89 -22.20 -19.52 12.87
CA ARG A 89 -20.95 -19.49 12.08
C ARG A 89 -19.78 -18.84 12.82
N THR A 90 -20.07 -18.10 13.88
CA THR A 90 -19.11 -17.25 14.60
C THR A 90 -18.81 -17.69 16.03
N ARG A 91 -19.60 -18.63 16.59
CA ARG A 91 -19.47 -19.18 17.97
C ARG A 91 -18.28 -20.14 18.18
N GLY A 92 -17.33 -20.23 17.26
CA GLY A 92 -16.10 -20.98 17.49
C GLY A 92 -15.34 -20.40 18.69
N LYS A 93 -15.07 -21.21 19.73
CA LYS A 93 -14.13 -20.79 20.78
C LYS A 93 -12.77 -20.60 20.14
N LEU A 94 -12.20 -19.40 20.32
CA LEU A 94 -10.80 -19.18 19.93
C LEU A 94 -9.94 -20.25 20.61
N ARG A 95 -9.02 -20.83 19.83
CA ARG A 95 -8.04 -21.74 20.40
C ARG A 95 -7.23 -20.97 21.46
N PRO A 96 -7.22 -21.43 22.73
CA PRO A 96 -6.44 -20.74 23.74
C PRO A 96 -4.93 -20.86 23.42
N VAL A 97 -4.19 -19.79 23.67
CA VAL A 97 -2.74 -19.81 23.60
C VAL A 97 -2.18 -20.63 24.76
N THR A 98 -1.54 -21.75 24.43
CA THR A 98 -0.96 -22.66 25.40
C THR A 98 0.44 -22.23 25.82
N GLN A 99 0.96 -22.82 26.90
CA GLN A 99 2.36 -22.60 27.29
C GLN A 99 3.33 -23.14 26.23
N ALA A 100 2.97 -24.21 25.55
CA ALA A 100 3.76 -24.77 24.44
C ALA A 100 3.89 -23.78 23.28
N ASP A 101 2.83 -23.03 22.95
CA ASP A 101 2.88 -22.00 21.91
C ASP A 101 3.84 -20.86 22.30
N VAL A 102 3.83 -20.46 23.58
CA VAL A 102 4.73 -19.42 24.11
C VAL A 102 6.19 -19.87 24.05
N VAL A 103 6.47 -21.10 24.45
CA VAL A 103 7.82 -21.69 24.36
C VAL A 103 8.27 -21.80 22.91
N ALA A 104 7.43 -22.37 22.04
CA ALA A 104 7.74 -22.52 20.62
C ALA A 104 8.01 -21.16 19.95
N PHE A 105 7.22 -20.12 20.28
CA PHE A 105 7.45 -18.76 19.75
C PHE A 105 8.79 -18.21 20.23
N TYR A 106 9.09 -18.33 21.51
CA TYR A 106 10.35 -17.89 22.10
C TYR A 106 11.56 -18.57 21.46
N ASP A 107 11.50 -19.91 21.31
CA ASP A 107 12.61 -20.70 20.77
C ASP A 107 12.83 -20.42 19.28
N ASN A 108 11.78 -20.14 18.53
CA ASN A 108 11.83 -19.85 17.08
C ASN A 108 12.03 -18.37 16.75
N THR A 109 12.10 -17.46 17.75
CA THR A 109 12.26 -16.02 17.53
C THR A 109 13.52 -15.48 18.19
N PRO A 110 14.68 -15.50 17.51
CA PRO A 110 15.96 -15.08 18.08
C PRO A 110 15.94 -13.67 18.68
N SER A 111 15.25 -12.72 18.03
CA SER A 111 15.13 -11.34 18.52
C SER A 111 14.43 -11.25 19.88
N VAL A 112 13.46 -12.12 20.15
CA VAL A 112 12.77 -12.18 21.43
C VAL A 112 13.69 -12.76 22.51
N ARG A 113 14.51 -13.75 22.17
CA ARG A 113 15.51 -14.33 23.10
C ARG A 113 16.58 -13.31 23.50
N GLU A 114 16.96 -12.42 22.58
CA GLU A 114 17.89 -11.33 22.88
C GLU A 114 17.31 -10.26 23.83
N MET A 115 15.96 -10.13 23.89
CA MET A 115 15.29 -9.19 24.79
C MET A 115 15.24 -9.67 26.24
N GLY A 116 15.40 -10.99 26.48
CA GLY A 116 15.43 -11.53 27.82
C GLY A 116 15.07 -13.01 27.90
N SER A 117 15.19 -13.58 29.11
CA SER A 117 14.82 -14.99 29.34
C SER A 117 13.34 -15.25 29.11
N LEU A 118 12.98 -16.51 28.81
CA LEU A 118 11.59 -16.94 28.63
C LEU A 118 10.71 -16.51 29.81
N LYS A 119 11.20 -16.65 31.06
CA LYS A 119 10.47 -16.25 32.27
C LYS A 119 10.10 -14.76 32.26
N LYS A 120 10.97 -13.90 31.75
CA LYS A 120 10.73 -12.46 31.63
C LYS A 120 9.77 -12.13 30.49
N MET A 121 9.87 -12.84 29.37
CA MET A 121 9.17 -12.54 28.14
C MET A 121 7.81 -13.24 27.99
N GLN A 122 7.54 -14.31 28.74
CA GLN A 122 6.38 -15.17 28.55
C GLN A 122 5.03 -14.44 28.59
N GLY A 123 4.86 -13.43 29.43
CA GLY A 123 3.62 -12.65 29.51
C GLY A 123 3.39 -11.82 28.23
N GLN A 124 4.45 -11.16 27.77
CA GLN A 124 4.39 -10.36 26.54
C GLN A 124 4.16 -11.24 25.29
N ILE A 125 4.83 -12.39 25.23
CA ILE A 125 4.66 -13.36 24.16
C ILE A 125 3.22 -13.88 24.15
N ARG A 126 2.67 -14.26 25.29
CA ARG A 126 1.29 -14.73 25.42
C ARG A 126 0.32 -13.70 24.91
N SER A 127 0.39 -12.46 25.41
CA SER A 127 -0.50 -11.38 24.97
C SER A 127 -0.34 -11.07 23.48
N TYR A 128 0.85 -11.19 22.92
CA TYR A 128 1.08 -11.06 21.49
C TYR A 128 0.36 -12.18 20.70
N LEU A 129 0.55 -13.44 21.10
CA LEU A 129 -0.05 -14.59 20.44
C LEU A 129 -1.59 -14.58 20.55
N GLU A 130 -2.15 -14.14 21.68
CA GLU A 130 -3.58 -13.97 21.87
C GLU A 130 -4.13 -12.94 20.86
N ARG A 131 -3.50 -11.78 20.72
CA ARG A 131 -3.88 -10.80 19.69
C ARG A 131 -3.76 -11.33 18.26
N VAL A 132 -2.75 -12.16 17.97
CA VAL A 132 -2.61 -12.81 16.66
C VAL A 132 -3.77 -13.77 16.38
N VAL A 133 -4.17 -14.57 17.38
CA VAL A 133 -5.31 -15.49 17.26
C VAL A 133 -6.61 -14.72 17.07
N GLU A 134 -6.84 -13.66 17.85
CA GLU A 134 -8.02 -12.80 17.74
C GLU A 134 -8.08 -12.11 16.38
N SER A 135 -6.96 -11.56 15.91
CA SER A 135 -6.88 -10.93 14.59
C SER A 135 -7.15 -11.91 13.46
N ALA A 136 -6.62 -13.13 13.54
CA ALA A 136 -6.86 -14.16 12.55
C ALA A 136 -8.33 -14.62 12.50
N ASP A 137 -9.00 -14.66 13.64
CA ASP A 137 -10.43 -14.97 13.73
C ASP A 137 -11.29 -13.83 13.17
N ALA A 138 -10.94 -12.59 13.52
CA ALA A 138 -11.58 -11.38 12.97
C ALA A 138 -11.44 -11.35 11.43
N ASP A 139 -10.25 -11.66 10.90
CA ASP A 139 -10.04 -11.77 9.46
C ASP A 139 -10.91 -12.83 8.80
N LYS A 140 -11.04 -14.00 9.41
CA LYS A 140 -11.93 -15.06 8.89
C LYS A 140 -13.38 -14.61 8.83
N LYS A 141 -13.88 -13.95 9.87
CA LYS A 141 -15.27 -13.42 9.92
C LYS A 141 -15.48 -12.37 8.84
N TYR A 142 -14.55 -11.44 8.70
CA TYR A 142 -14.60 -10.41 7.68
C TYR A 142 -14.62 -11.00 6.27
N GLN A 143 -13.70 -11.92 5.99
CA GLN A 143 -13.65 -12.59 4.68
C GLN A 143 -14.91 -13.43 4.41
N ALA A 144 -15.47 -14.08 5.41
CA ALA A 144 -16.73 -14.81 5.28
C ALA A 144 -17.91 -13.88 4.97
N ALA A 145 -17.98 -12.72 5.60
CA ALA A 145 -19.00 -11.72 5.31
C ALA A 145 -18.93 -11.21 3.86
N LEU A 146 -17.74 -10.94 3.36
CA LEU A 146 -17.53 -10.49 1.98
C LEU A 146 -17.78 -11.61 0.97
N ALA A 147 -17.22 -12.80 1.19
CA ALA A 147 -17.32 -13.93 0.26
C ALA A 147 -18.76 -14.44 0.11
N SER A 148 -19.58 -14.34 1.16
CA SER A 148 -21.01 -14.70 1.10
C SER A 148 -21.88 -13.66 0.41
N GLY A 149 -21.34 -12.49 0.07
CA GLY A 149 -22.11 -11.36 -0.44
C GLY A 149 -22.98 -10.66 0.63
N TRP A 150 -22.88 -11.08 1.89
CA TRP A 150 -23.62 -10.47 3.00
C TRP A 150 -23.17 -9.02 3.27
N ALA A 151 -21.89 -8.73 3.10
CA ALA A 151 -21.34 -7.39 3.17
C ALA A 151 -20.68 -6.98 1.86
N LYS A 152 -20.83 -5.70 1.51
CA LYS A 152 -20.13 -5.07 0.39
C LYS A 152 -19.51 -3.76 0.85
N VAL A 153 -18.21 -3.64 0.73
CA VAL A 153 -17.51 -2.38 1.03
C VAL A 153 -17.72 -1.41 -0.13
N LEU A 154 -18.33 -0.27 0.17
CA LEU A 154 -18.59 0.81 -0.78
C LEU A 154 -17.70 2.04 -0.53
N LEU A 155 -16.94 2.05 0.58
CA LEU A 155 -15.99 3.11 0.87
C LEU A 155 -14.88 3.05 -0.19
N ALA A 156 -14.98 3.93 -1.17
CA ALA A 156 -13.96 4.09 -2.20
C ALA A 156 -12.77 4.87 -1.64
N LEU A 157 -11.59 4.63 -2.21
CA LEU A 157 -10.46 5.55 -2.03
C LEU A 157 -10.87 6.92 -2.60
N PRO A 158 -10.68 8.00 -1.86
CA PRO A 158 -10.79 9.33 -2.41
C PRO A 158 -9.93 9.45 -3.67
N ASN A 159 -10.46 10.12 -4.70
CA ASN A 159 -9.77 10.21 -5.99
C ASN A 159 -8.45 11.01 -5.93
N ASP A 160 -8.29 11.80 -4.89
CA ASP A 160 -7.12 12.62 -4.57
C ASP A 160 -5.98 11.83 -3.87
N PHE A 161 -6.16 10.55 -3.58
CA PHE A 161 -5.09 9.69 -3.02
C PHE A 161 -4.11 9.14 -4.08
N LYS A 162 -4.16 9.67 -5.28
CA LYS A 162 -3.16 9.32 -6.28
C LYS A 162 -1.83 9.99 -5.95
N VAL A 163 -0.78 9.20 -5.96
CA VAL A 163 0.58 9.68 -5.85
C VAL A 163 1.26 9.65 -7.21
N VAL A 164 2.18 10.58 -7.43
CA VAL A 164 3.12 10.52 -8.56
C VAL A 164 4.42 9.96 -8.01
N ALA A 165 4.66 8.69 -8.27
CA ALA A 165 5.83 7.97 -7.79
C ALA A 165 6.85 7.79 -8.91
N PRO A 166 8.13 8.15 -8.71
CA PRO A 166 9.17 7.79 -9.66
C PRO A 166 9.40 6.27 -9.64
N VAL A 167 9.53 5.67 -10.81
CA VAL A 167 9.96 4.27 -10.95
C VAL A 167 11.37 4.11 -10.37
N GLY A 168 12.21 5.15 -10.53
CA GLY A 168 13.55 5.20 -9.99
C GLY A 168 14.41 4.03 -10.47
N ALA A 169 15.20 3.49 -9.55
CA ALA A 169 16.09 2.35 -9.82
C ALA A 169 15.42 0.99 -9.55
N ALA A 170 14.10 0.90 -9.69
CA ALA A 170 13.36 -0.36 -9.50
C ALA A 170 13.93 -1.50 -10.36
N ALA A 171 13.93 -2.71 -9.83
CA ALA A 171 14.20 -3.90 -10.62
C ALA A 171 12.94 -4.22 -11.44
N LEU A 172 13.02 -4.02 -12.76
CA LEU A 172 11.92 -4.30 -13.68
C LEU A 172 11.81 -5.79 -13.96
N TRP A 173 10.58 -6.31 -13.98
CA TRP A 173 10.36 -7.72 -14.32
C TRP A 173 10.49 -7.95 -15.84
N PHE A 174 9.86 -7.07 -16.64
CA PHE A 174 9.94 -7.15 -18.08
C PHE A 174 10.95 -6.10 -18.59
N THR A 175 11.95 -6.54 -19.31
CA THR A 175 13.02 -5.70 -19.90
C THR A 175 13.02 -5.75 -21.43
N ASP A 176 11.97 -6.37 -22.02
CA ASP A 176 11.81 -6.51 -23.47
C ASP A 176 11.24 -5.23 -24.12
N ASP A 177 11.32 -5.16 -25.46
CA ASP A 177 10.84 -4.02 -26.25
C ASP A 177 9.31 -3.88 -26.28
N ALA A 178 8.56 -4.93 -25.87
CA ALA A 178 7.11 -4.86 -25.68
C ALA A 178 6.70 -3.87 -24.58
N SER A 179 7.66 -3.28 -23.88
CA SER A 179 7.44 -2.26 -22.84
C SER A 179 6.66 -1.03 -23.33
N ASN A 180 6.58 -0.77 -24.65
CA ASN A 180 5.81 0.37 -25.19
C ASN A 180 4.30 0.20 -25.08
N SER A 181 3.80 -1.03 -24.95
CA SER A 181 2.37 -1.31 -24.77
C SER A 181 1.94 -1.24 -23.30
N ARG A 182 2.87 -1.33 -22.37
CA ARG A 182 2.56 -1.36 -20.94
C ARG A 182 2.24 0.04 -20.43
N LYS A 183 0.95 0.28 -20.20
CA LYS A 183 0.40 1.56 -19.74
C LYS A 183 0.13 1.59 -18.24
N VAL A 184 0.20 0.45 -17.57
CA VAL A 184 -0.03 0.31 -16.13
C VAL A 184 1.22 -0.26 -15.49
N PHE A 185 1.49 0.18 -14.26
CA PHE A 185 2.63 -0.30 -13.47
C PHE A 185 2.16 -0.80 -12.11
N VAL A 186 2.72 -1.91 -11.68
CA VAL A 186 2.64 -2.44 -10.31
C VAL A 186 4.04 -2.37 -9.71
N LEU A 187 4.27 -1.43 -8.80
CA LEU A 187 5.53 -1.26 -8.09
C LEU A 187 5.39 -1.83 -6.68
N GLU A 188 6.21 -2.83 -6.36
CA GLU A 188 6.29 -3.46 -5.03
C GLU A 188 7.42 -2.85 -4.21
N PHE A 189 7.13 -2.45 -2.96
CA PHE A 189 8.10 -2.16 -1.91
C PHE A 189 8.10 -3.32 -0.91
N SER A 190 9.23 -3.96 -0.72
CA SER A 190 9.23 -5.28 -0.10
C SER A 190 10.49 -5.55 0.73
N ASP A 191 10.34 -6.50 1.68
CA ASP A 191 11.35 -6.89 2.66
C ASP A 191 11.52 -8.42 2.66
N PHE A 192 12.74 -8.90 2.56
CA PHE A 192 13.04 -10.33 2.46
C PHE A 192 12.73 -11.14 3.73
N GLN A 193 12.67 -10.50 4.89
CA GLN A 193 12.31 -11.16 6.15
C GLN A 193 10.81 -11.05 6.48
N CYS A 194 10.05 -10.27 5.70
CA CYS A 194 8.62 -10.12 5.92
C CYS A 194 7.83 -11.35 5.43
N PRO A 195 7.07 -12.03 6.30
CA PRO A 195 6.28 -13.21 5.91
C PRO A 195 5.16 -12.88 4.93
N PHE A 196 4.62 -11.67 4.98
CA PHE A 196 3.60 -11.21 4.03
C PHE A 196 4.18 -10.95 2.65
N CYS A 197 5.43 -10.42 2.56
CA CYS A 197 6.16 -10.28 1.32
C CYS A 197 6.42 -11.63 0.64
N LYS A 198 6.77 -12.64 1.41
CA LYS A 198 6.89 -14.00 0.91
C LYS A 198 5.54 -14.52 0.37
N ARG A 199 4.46 -14.33 1.12
CA ARG A 199 3.12 -14.83 0.77
C ARG A 199 2.62 -14.26 -0.54
N VAL A 200 2.83 -12.97 -0.78
CA VAL A 200 2.32 -12.28 -1.98
C VAL A 200 3.01 -12.71 -3.27
N GLN A 201 4.21 -13.31 -3.21
CA GLN A 201 4.97 -13.66 -4.42
C GLN A 201 4.21 -14.62 -5.35
N SER A 202 3.44 -15.57 -4.79
CA SER A 202 2.62 -16.48 -5.59
C SER A 202 1.51 -15.74 -6.35
N THR A 203 0.89 -14.75 -5.72
CA THR A 203 -0.11 -13.88 -6.35
C THR A 203 0.53 -13.04 -7.47
N LEU A 204 1.68 -12.41 -7.18
CA LEU A 204 2.39 -11.62 -8.19
C LEU A 204 2.84 -12.45 -9.39
N GLU A 205 3.24 -13.70 -9.19
CA GLU A 205 3.61 -14.62 -10.29
C GLU A 205 2.41 -14.85 -11.22
N LYS A 206 1.21 -15.08 -10.67
CA LYS A 206 -0.01 -15.23 -11.46
C LYS A 206 -0.40 -13.93 -12.20
N LEU A 207 -0.30 -12.79 -11.52
CA LEU A 207 -0.57 -11.48 -12.12
C LEU A 207 0.39 -11.17 -13.28
N ARG A 208 1.69 -11.46 -13.13
CA ARG A 208 2.69 -11.32 -14.21
C ARG A 208 2.35 -12.17 -15.42
N LYS A 209 1.89 -13.42 -15.20
CA LYS A 209 1.46 -14.32 -16.30
C LYS A 209 0.21 -13.77 -16.99
N ARG A 210 -0.76 -13.26 -16.21
CA ARG A 210 -2.05 -12.81 -16.73
C ARG A 210 -1.97 -11.46 -17.44
N TYR A 211 -1.22 -10.51 -16.89
CA TYR A 211 -1.22 -9.11 -17.33
C TYR A 211 0.10 -8.65 -17.96
N GLY A 212 1.08 -9.51 -18.13
CA GLY A 212 2.44 -9.12 -18.53
C GLY A 212 2.58 -8.43 -19.88
N ARG A 213 1.53 -8.46 -20.74
CA ARG A 213 1.47 -7.68 -21.98
C ARG A 213 1.22 -6.20 -21.73
N ASP A 214 0.33 -5.89 -20.78
CA ASP A 214 -0.24 -4.56 -20.61
C ASP A 214 0.26 -3.86 -19.35
N VAL A 215 0.84 -4.64 -18.42
CA VAL A 215 1.28 -4.19 -17.10
C VAL A 215 2.78 -4.42 -16.91
N GLN A 216 3.49 -3.38 -16.49
CA GLN A 216 4.86 -3.50 -16.01
C GLN A 216 4.86 -3.81 -14.52
N PHE A 217 5.80 -4.61 -14.09
CA PHE A 217 6.05 -4.93 -12.70
C PHE A 217 7.45 -4.50 -12.29
N GLY A 218 7.58 -3.91 -11.12
CA GLY A 218 8.85 -3.48 -10.56
C GLY A 218 8.95 -3.76 -9.08
N TYR A 219 10.17 -3.79 -8.59
CA TYR A 219 10.50 -4.07 -7.20
C TYR A 219 11.46 -3.03 -6.66
N ARG A 220 11.18 -2.51 -5.47
CA ARG A 220 12.06 -1.66 -4.67
C ARG A 220 12.21 -2.23 -3.26
N HIS A 221 13.34 -1.98 -2.67
CA HIS A 221 13.64 -2.46 -1.32
C HIS A 221 12.99 -1.58 -0.26
N PHE A 222 12.42 -2.22 0.76
CA PHE A 222 11.89 -1.53 1.93
C PHE A 222 12.20 -2.35 3.18
N PRO A 223 13.50 -2.49 3.56
CA PRO A 223 13.90 -3.28 4.71
C PRO A 223 13.41 -2.63 6.00
N LEU A 224 12.54 -3.33 6.73
CA LEU A 224 12.00 -2.82 7.98
C LEU A 224 13.08 -2.81 9.09
N PRO A 225 13.16 -1.77 9.93
CA PRO A 225 14.26 -1.61 10.89
C PRO A 225 14.42 -2.75 11.91
N PHE A 226 13.33 -3.47 12.19
CA PHE A 226 13.32 -4.62 13.10
C PHE A 226 13.69 -5.95 12.42
N HIS A 227 13.86 -5.98 11.10
CA HIS A 227 14.33 -7.12 10.34
C HIS A 227 15.84 -7.01 10.09
N LYS A 228 16.63 -7.57 10.99
CA LYS A 228 18.09 -7.36 11.09
C LYS A 228 18.88 -7.71 9.81
N GLU A 229 18.41 -8.68 9.02
CA GLU A 229 19.12 -9.13 7.82
C GLU A 229 18.51 -8.58 6.53
N ALA A 230 17.34 -7.95 6.59
CA ALA A 230 16.60 -7.52 5.40
C ALA A 230 17.40 -6.58 4.50
N GLN A 231 18.12 -5.62 5.08
CA GLN A 231 18.98 -4.69 4.33
C GLN A 231 20.12 -5.43 3.62
N THR A 232 20.84 -6.30 4.33
CA THR A 232 21.97 -7.06 3.75
C THR A 232 21.52 -7.98 2.63
N LEU A 233 20.31 -8.58 2.75
CA LEU A 233 19.72 -9.40 1.69
C LEU A 233 19.30 -8.56 0.48
N ALA A 234 18.78 -7.36 0.72
CA ALA A 234 18.48 -6.40 -0.33
C ALA A 234 19.75 -6.01 -1.12
N GLU A 235 20.83 -5.69 -0.42
CA GLU A 235 22.13 -5.39 -1.04
C GLU A 235 22.67 -6.57 -1.86
N ALA A 236 22.52 -7.80 -1.37
CA ALA A 236 22.91 -9.00 -2.11
C ALA A 236 22.13 -9.16 -3.42
N THR A 237 20.83 -8.86 -3.45
CA THR A 237 20.04 -8.94 -4.68
C THR A 237 20.44 -7.89 -5.70
N GLU A 238 20.87 -6.71 -5.27
CA GLU A 238 21.41 -5.69 -6.18
C GLU A 238 22.78 -6.09 -6.73
N CYS A 239 23.64 -6.73 -5.94
CA CYS A 239 24.88 -7.32 -6.46
C CYS A 239 24.59 -8.43 -7.48
N ALA A 240 23.54 -9.21 -7.29
CA ALA A 240 23.09 -10.19 -8.28
C ALA A 240 22.54 -9.52 -9.54
N ARG A 241 21.90 -8.34 -9.40
CA ARG A 241 21.39 -7.55 -10.53
C ARG A 241 22.47 -7.14 -11.50
N GLU A 242 23.70 -6.85 -11.04
CA GLU A 242 24.85 -6.53 -11.90
C GLU A 242 25.18 -7.67 -12.87
N GLN A 243 24.76 -8.90 -12.56
CA GLN A 243 24.95 -10.08 -13.40
C GLN A 243 23.62 -10.63 -13.97
N GLY A 244 22.55 -9.83 -13.95
CA GLY A 244 21.23 -10.21 -14.48
C GLY A 244 20.53 -11.31 -13.67
N ARG A 245 20.85 -11.46 -12.38
CA ARG A 245 20.34 -12.54 -11.51
C ARG A 245 19.49 -12.04 -10.34
N PHE A 246 18.99 -10.81 -10.41
CA PHE A 246 18.15 -10.23 -9.36
C PHE A 246 16.96 -11.14 -9.00
N TRP A 247 16.13 -11.47 -9.98
CA TRP A 247 14.89 -12.22 -9.76
C TRP A 247 15.11 -13.66 -9.34
N GLN A 248 16.21 -14.28 -9.81
CA GLN A 248 16.59 -15.63 -9.40
C GLN A 248 16.97 -15.66 -7.91
N LEU A 249 17.77 -14.69 -7.47
CA LEU A 249 18.19 -14.61 -6.07
C LEU A 249 17.03 -14.20 -5.16
N GLN A 250 16.21 -13.21 -5.57
CA GLN A 250 14.98 -12.81 -4.89
C GLN A 250 14.05 -13.99 -4.63
N LYS A 251 13.81 -14.82 -5.65
CA LYS A 251 12.97 -16.02 -5.53
C LYS A 251 13.52 -17.03 -4.53
N LEU A 252 14.84 -17.19 -4.46
CA LEU A 252 15.48 -18.09 -3.51
C LEU A 252 15.35 -17.57 -2.08
N PHE A 253 15.52 -16.28 -1.85
CA PHE A 253 15.35 -15.68 -0.53
C PHE A 253 13.93 -15.83 -0.01
N TYR A 254 12.91 -15.58 -0.83
CA TYR A 254 11.51 -15.76 -0.41
C TYR A 254 11.11 -17.24 -0.25
N LYS A 255 11.83 -18.19 -0.84
CA LYS A 255 11.56 -19.63 -0.60
C LYS A 255 12.07 -20.10 0.75
N ASP A 256 13.17 -19.58 1.24
CA ASP A 256 13.73 -19.97 2.53
C ASP A 256 13.02 -19.21 3.68
N PRO A 257 12.43 -19.92 4.64
CA PRO A 257 11.84 -19.28 5.82
C PRO A 257 12.87 -19.00 6.93
N SER A 258 14.15 -19.33 6.73
CA SER A 258 15.15 -19.33 7.80
C SER A 258 15.56 -17.91 8.20
N PRO A 259 15.51 -17.53 9.48
CA PRO A 259 16.01 -16.25 9.97
C PRO A 259 17.54 -16.09 9.85
N THR A 260 18.26 -17.19 9.60
CA THR A 260 19.72 -17.21 9.40
C THR A 260 20.14 -17.19 7.93
N ILE A 261 19.29 -16.63 7.09
CA ILE A 261 19.48 -16.64 5.63
C ILE A 261 20.78 -15.94 5.20
N LYS A 262 21.24 -14.91 5.95
CA LYS A 262 22.49 -14.19 5.69
C LYS A 262 23.68 -15.13 5.55
N SER A 263 23.79 -16.15 6.40
CA SER A 263 24.89 -17.13 6.34
C SER A 263 24.91 -17.97 5.07
N LYS A 264 23.79 -18.02 4.33
CA LYS A 264 23.60 -18.82 3.11
C LYS A 264 23.66 -18.00 1.83
N VAL A 265 23.89 -16.68 1.90
CA VAL A 265 23.83 -15.77 0.74
C VAL A 265 24.72 -16.24 -0.40
N LEU A 266 25.96 -16.66 -0.12
CA LEU A 266 26.88 -17.12 -1.16
C LEU A 266 26.39 -18.42 -1.83
N ASP A 267 25.76 -19.33 -1.08
CA ASP A 267 25.20 -20.55 -1.63
C ASP A 267 23.97 -20.26 -2.49
N TYR A 268 23.11 -19.33 -2.06
CA TYR A 268 22.01 -18.87 -2.89
C TYR A 268 22.45 -18.13 -4.13
N ALA A 269 23.52 -17.34 -4.04
CA ALA A 269 24.11 -16.69 -5.20
C ALA A 269 24.58 -17.70 -6.27
N LYS A 270 25.24 -18.78 -5.84
CA LYS A 270 25.61 -19.91 -6.73
C LYS A 270 24.36 -20.55 -7.34
N LYS A 271 23.34 -20.87 -6.53
CA LYS A 271 22.06 -21.45 -6.99
C LYS A 271 21.28 -20.53 -7.92
N ALA A 272 21.41 -19.21 -7.76
CA ALA A 272 20.82 -18.22 -8.64
C ALA A 272 21.53 -18.12 -10.02
N GLY A 273 22.65 -18.80 -10.18
CA GLY A 273 23.43 -18.80 -11.42
C GLY A 273 24.34 -17.59 -11.57
N ILE A 274 24.83 -17.03 -10.46
CA ILE A 274 25.86 -15.99 -10.50
C ILE A 274 27.17 -16.59 -10.98
N VAL A 275 27.68 -16.07 -12.08
CA VAL A 275 28.89 -16.61 -12.75
C VAL A 275 30.15 -16.10 -12.07
N ASN A 276 30.24 -14.79 -11.84
CA ASN A 276 31.42 -14.21 -11.19
C ASN A 276 31.16 -14.05 -9.67
N MET A 277 31.38 -15.15 -8.93
CA MET A 277 31.20 -15.18 -7.47
C MET A 277 32.19 -14.28 -6.73
N GLN A 278 33.39 -14.03 -7.26
CA GLN A 278 34.37 -13.13 -6.65
C GLN A 278 33.88 -11.68 -6.70
N ALA A 279 33.40 -11.23 -7.87
CA ALA A 279 32.80 -9.91 -8.02
C ALA A 279 31.56 -9.74 -7.14
N PHE A 280 30.67 -10.75 -7.09
CA PHE A 280 29.50 -10.75 -6.21
C PHE A 280 29.89 -10.60 -4.74
N LYS A 281 30.83 -11.41 -4.26
CA LYS A 281 31.30 -11.36 -2.87
C LYS A 281 31.89 -9.99 -2.53
N LYS A 282 32.76 -9.45 -3.39
CA LYS A 282 33.35 -8.11 -3.22
C LYS A 282 32.28 -7.01 -3.17
N CYS A 283 31.26 -7.09 -4.03
CA CYS A 283 30.14 -6.16 -4.08
C CYS A 283 29.34 -6.22 -2.77
N TRP A 284 28.95 -7.43 -2.34
CA TRP A 284 28.08 -7.63 -1.19
C TRP A 284 28.79 -7.35 0.15
N GLU A 285 29.98 -7.87 0.36
CA GLU A 285 30.77 -7.61 1.58
C GLU A 285 31.26 -6.16 1.68
N GLY A 286 31.44 -5.50 0.53
CA GLY A 286 31.77 -4.08 0.46
C GLY A 286 30.55 -3.16 0.51
N GLU A 287 29.35 -3.66 0.79
CA GLU A 287 28.09 -2.89 0.92
C GLU A 287 27.86 -1.92 -0.26
N LYS A 288 28.28 -2.29 -1.49
CA LYS A 288 28.26 -1.42 -2.67
C LYS A 288 26.91 -0.79 -2.95
N HIS A 289 25.82 -1.50 -2.67
CA HIS A 289 24.46 -1.05 -2.95
C HIS A 289 23.67 -0.57 -1.72
N ARG A 290 24.35 -0.36 -0.58
CA ARG A 290 23.72 0.16 0.63
C ARG A 290 22.99 1.48 0.38
N GLY A 291 23.65 2.44 -0.28
CA GLY A 291 23.03 3.74 -0.59
C GLY A 291 21.78 3.62 -1.45
N LYS A 292 21.76 2.67 -2.42
CA LYS A 292 20.57 2.41 -3.23
C LYS A 292 19.42 1.84 -2.39
N VAL A 293 19.70 0.88 -1.53
CA VAL A 293 18.69 0.25 -0.67
C VAL A 293 18.08 1.28 0.29
N LEU A 294 18.91 2.14 0.87
CA LEU A 294 18.43 3.24 1.72
C LEU A 294 17.61 4.27 0.93
N ALA A 295 18.04 4.63 -0.28
CA ALA A 295 17.27 5.54 -1.13
C ALA A 295 15.90 4.94 -1.53
N ASP A 296 15.80 3.63 -1.73
CA ASP A 296 14.54 2.95 -1.97
C ASP A 296 13.62 3.03 -0.75
N TYR A 297 14.17 2.84 0.45
CA TYR A 297 13.44 2.96 1.71
C TYR A 297 12.95 4.38 1.96
N ASP A 298 13.82 5.38 1.80
CA ASP A 298 13.48 6.79 1.99
C ASP A 298 12.40 7.25 1.00
N GLU A 299 12.50 6.82 -0.25
CA GLU A 299 11.48 7.12 -1.26
C GLU A 299 10.14 6.48 -0.92
N GLY A 300 10.13 5.20 -0.56
CA GLY A 300 8.91 4.52 -0.13
C GLY A 300 8.26 5.21 1.06
N SER A 301 9.07 5.63 2.03
CA SER A 301 8.59 6.36 3.22
C SER A 301 7.99 7.72 2.85
N ARG A 302 8.63 8.49 1.95
CA ARG A 302 8.10 9.75 1.45
C ARG A 302 6.80 9.60 0.67
N LEU A 303 6.64 8.49 -0.05
CA LEU A 303 5.42 8.16 -0.76
C LEU A 303 4.31 7.63 0.15
N GLY A 304 4.58 7.42 1.45
CA GLY A 304 3.58 6.95 2.41
C GLY A 304 3.52 5.43 2.58
N ILE A 305 4.52 4.69 2.10
CA ILE A 305 4.66 3.26 2.40
C ILE A 305 5.05 3.11 3.88
N GLN A 306 4.23 2.46 4.68
CA GLN A 306 4.42 2.29 6.13
C GLN A 306 4.65 0.83 6.55
N ALA A 307 4.33 -0.10 5.65
CA ALA A 307 4.43 -1.54 5.92
C ALA A 307 4.74 -2.31 4.64
N THR A 308 5.24 -3.54 4.79
CA THR A 308 5.55 -4.41 3.66
C THR A 308 4.65 -5.66 3.63
N PRO A 309 4.31 -6.13 2.42
CA PRO A 309 4.56 -5.49 1.15
C PRO A 309 3.71 -4.24 0.97
N GLY A 310 4.31 -3.15 0.45
CA GLY A 310 3.60 -1.97 0.00
C GLY A 310 3.58 -1.93 -1.53
N PHE A 311 2.51 -1.39 -2.12
CA PHE A 311 2.34 -1.35 -3.57
C PHE A 311 1.89 0.02 -4.03
N ILE A 312 2.35 0.40 -5.22
CA ILE A 312 1.77 1.48 -6.01
C ILE A 312 1.29 0.88 -7.31
N ILE A 313 0.00 1.05 -7.61
CA ILE A 313 -0.58 0.64 -8.89
C ILE A 313 -1.16 1.87 -9.58
N GLY A 314 -0.80 2.09 -10.83
CA GLY A 314 -1.27 3.27 -11.55
C GLY A 314 -0.87 3.31 -13.00
N ASN A 315 -1.22 4.43 -13.63
CA ASN A 315 -0.83 4.73 -15.00
C ASN A 315 0.67 4.97 -15.07
N TYR A 316 1.30 4.36 -16.06
CA TYR A 316 2.74 4.44 -16.29
C TYR A 316 3.09 5.43 -17.40
N ASP A 317 3.73 6.52 -17.04
CA ASP A 317 4.38 7.42 -17.99
C ASP A 317 5.85 6.99 -18.18
N LYS A 318 6.09 6.25 -19.26
CA LYS A 318 7.43 5.75 -19.57
C LYS A 318 8.43 6.86 -19.87
N LYS A 319 7.98 7.99 -20.47
CA LYS A 319 8.86 9.11 -20.83
C LYS A 319 9.38 9.81 -19.59
N LYS A 320 8.51 10.00 -18.60
CA LYS A 320 8.85 10.62 -17.31
C LYS A 320 9.37 9.59 -16.31
N SER A 321 9.26 8.30 -16.61
CA SER A 321 9.55 7.20 -15.68
C SER A 321 8.81 7.36 -14.34
N THR A 322 7.50 7.67 -14.42
CA THR A 322 6.64 7.88 -13.25
C THR A 322 5.38 7.03 -13.31
N ILE A 323 4.85 6.75 -12.13
CA ILE A 323 3.57 6.06 -11.93
C ILE A 323 2.64 7.04 -11.24
N THR A 324 1.49 7.32 -11.86
CA THR A 324 0.40 8.07 -11.21
C THR A 324 -0.66 7.08 -10.78
N GLY A 325 -0.80 6.85 -9.48
CA GLY A 325 -1.64 5.78 -8.98
C GLY A 325 -1.88 5.77 -7.49
N GLU A 326 -2.43 4.68 -7.01
CA GLU A 326 -2.85 4.47 -5.63
C GLU A 326 -1.86 3.61 -4.87
N ILE A 327 -1.66 3.96 -3.59
CA ILE A 327 -0.86 3.17 -2.65
C ILE A 327 -1.78 2.23 -1.88
N PHE A 328 -1.31 1.02 -1.64
CA PHE A 328 -1.91 0.12 -0.67
C PHE A 328 -0.86 -0.79 -0.05
N SER A 329 -1.15 -1.35 1.12
CA SER A 329 -0.25 -2.22 1.86
C SER A 329 -0.88 -3.59 2.11
N GLY A 330 -0.02 -4.59 2.22
CA GLY A 330 -0.41 -5.95 2.56
C GLY A 330 -0.49 -6.92 1.38
N ALA A 331 -0.53 -8.20 1.71
CA ALA A 331 -0.64 -9.30 0.75
C ALA A 331 -2.10 -9.49 0.33
N LEU A 332 -2.61 -8.60 -0.53
CA LEU A 332 -3.97 -8.66 -1.05
C LEU A 332 -4.22 -9.95 -1.87
N PRO A 333 -5.46 -10.45 -1.90
CA PRO A 333 -5.87 -11.52 -2.80
C PRO A 333 -5.72 -11.12 -4.28
N GLU A 334 -5.49 -12.12 -5.16
CA GLU A 334 -5.34 -11.93 -6.61
C GLU A 334 -6.48 -11.12 -7.23
N GLU A 335 -7.71 -11.36 -6.77
CA GLU A 335 -8.90 -10.67 -7.28
C GLU A 335 -8.88 -9.16 -6.98
N GLN A 336 -8.39 -8.76 -5.82
CA GLN A 336 -8.29 -7.32 -5.46
C GLN A 336 -7.23 -6.63 -6.30
N PHE A 337 -6.04 -7.24 -6.48
CA PHE A 337 -5.06 -6.76 -7.44
C PHE A 337 -5.64 -6.65 -8.85
N GLY A 338 -6.37 -7.68 -9.29
CA GLY A 338 -7.00 -7.72 -10.61
C GLY A 338 -7.98 -6.57 -10.82
N ARG A 339 -8.78 -6.23 -9.83
CA ARG A 339 -9.72 -5.07 -9.89
C ARG A 339 -8.98 -3.74 -10.05
N LEU A 340 -7.92 -3.53 -9.26
CA LEU A 340 -7.11 -2.31 -9.35
C LEU A 340 -6.40 -2.20 -10.71
N ILE A 341 -5.80 -3.27 -11.17
CA ILE A 341 -5.17 -3.32 -12.49
C ILE A 341 -6.18 -3.02 -13.59
N ALA A 342 -7.35 -3.66 -13.57
CA ALA A 342 -8.41 -3.46 -14.55
C ALA A 342 -8.90 -2.01 -14.58
N LYS A 343 -9.07 -1.36 -13.42
CA LYS A 343 -9.40 0.06 -13.32
C LYS A 343 -8.44 0.92 -14.14
N TYR A 344 -7.13 0.75 -13.94
CA TYR A 344 -6.12 1.55 -14.64
C TYR A 344 -5.96 1.17 -16.10
N LEU A 345 -6.16 -0.09 -16.50
CA LEU A 345 -6.16 -0.50 -17.90
C LEU A 345 -7.31 0.16 -18.67
N THR A 346 -8.51 0.22 -18.09
CA THR A 346 -9.67 0.91 -18.69
C THR A 346 -9.39 2.41 -18.83
N GLN A 347 -8.84 3.06 -17.82
CA GLN A 347 -8.48 4.49 -17.89
C GLN A 347 -7.44 4.77 -18.98
N ALA A 348 -6.44 3.90 -19.12
CA ALA A 348 -5.40 4.05 -20.14
C ALA A 348 -5.95 3.85 -21.59
N GLN A 349 -6.97 3.02 -21.76
CA GLN A 349 -7.65 2.82 -23.06
C GLN A 349 -8.48 4.04 -23.44
N THR A 350 -9.24 4.60 -22.51
CA THR A 350 -10.05 5.81 -22.77
C THR A 350 -9.19 7.03 -23.08
N ALA A 351 -8.07 7.21 -22.38
CA ALA A 351 -7.12 8.30 -22.64
C ALA A 351 -6.38 8.16 -24.01
N SER A 352 -6.33 6.96 -24.59
CA SER A 352 -5.70 6.72 -25.90
C SER A 352 -6.68 6.86 -27.07
N ALA A 353 -7.98 6.96 -26.78
CA ALA A 353 -9.05 7.12 -27.77
C ALA A 353 -9.48 8.58 -27.97
N GLN A 354 -8.99 9.50 -27.16
CA GLN A 354 -9.10 10.96 -27.28
C GLN A 354 -7.83 11.56 -27.89
#